data_d43f47d44474a9a52d04fb76a1bdde7e
#
_entry.id   d43f47d44474a9a52d04fb76a1bdde7e
#
_cell.length_a   1.000
_cell.length_b   1.000
_cell.length_c   1.000
_cell.angle_alpha   90.00
_cell.angle_beta   90.00
_cell.angle_gamma   90.00
#
_symmetry.space_group_name_H-M   'P 1'
#
loop_
_entity.id
_entity.type
_entity.pdbx_description
1 polymer ?
#
loop_
_entity_poly.entity_id
_entity_poly.type
_entity_poly.pdbx_seq_one_letter_code
_entity_poly.pdbx_strand_id
1 'polypeptide(L)'
;EEAAYLRSYCEEKNLPLYVSVWEDPAKTAIETAARNFRYQAFTRVMEEGQYDTLMTAHHGDDQIETVLMKIIRGGQLSTFSGIKEVQPFAAGRLVRPLLSFSKEDLYTYAAESQLVYFEDQTNQLLDVQRNRLRHLVVPQLKQENTQALRHFQQFSQQIQWADQVIQKYMGQLIEKEVEQWEEQFRFSAEMIEEMTDAERYYFFYSFFDKAFSKTGIILKEQQMESILDQWQQKKSQWQLSIGNNWILKREYHFVVLSKKEKQATSQTENQRLLLIPEQGIYLNETEWIGLVKPENAGDIKATDSWSLFSHDIWIPADVQLYVEKRKAGDRIKLTENLTKKVSRYFIDQKVPNSQRQHAWIITDAKRNIYSLIPFAFSYLSIREETDKIHYILLYKYQKEAIGRRT
;
A
#
# COMPACT_ATOMS: atom_id res chain seq x y z
N GLU A 1 -36.18 -8.34 -32.73
CA GLU A 1 -36.68 -9.74 -32.73
C GLU A 1 -36.43 -10.38 -31.39
N GLU A 2 -35.19 -10.47 -30.89
CA GLU A 2 -34.80 -11.09 -29.60
C GLU A 2 -35.60 -10.54 -28.41
N ALA A 3 -35.65 -9.23 -28.25
CA ALA A 3 -36.37 -8.60 -27.15
C ALA A 3 -37.90 -8.86 -27.19
N ALA A 4 -38.47 -8.95 -28.37
CA ALA A 4 -39.90 -9.29 -28.55
C ALA A 4 -40.15 -10.74 -28.17
N TYR A 5 -39.29 -11.65 -28.63
CA TYR A 5 -39.36 -13.08 -28.24
C TYR A 5 -39.26 -13.29 -26.75
N LEU A 6 -38.27 -12.67 -26.10
CA LEU A 6 -38.08 -12.77 -24.64
C LEU A 6 -39.30 -12.27 -23.86
N ARG A 7 -39.94 -11.18 -24.32
CA ARG A 7 -41.17 -10.68 -23.69
C ARG A 7 -42.28 -11.71 -23.78
N SER A 8 -42.55 -12.21 -25.00
CA SER A 8 -43.58 -13.21 -25.22
C SER A 8 -43.33 -14.50 -24.44
N TYR A 9 -42.06 -14.95 -24.39
CA TYR A 9 -41.67 -16.16 -23.65
C TYR A 9 -41.86 -15.98 -22.13
N CYS A 10 -41.45 -14.83 -21.58
CA CYS A 10 -41.63 -14.54 -20.17
C CYS A 10 -43.12 -14.43 -19.77
N GLU A 11 -43.94 -13.83 -20.65
CA GLU A 11 -45.39 -13.74 -20.46
C GLU A 11 -46.02 -15.15 -20.45
N GLU A 12 -45.68 -16.00 -21.46
CA GLU A 12 -46.18 -17.37 -21.55
C GLU A 12 -45.81 -18.21 -20.33
N LYS A 13 -44.57 -18.05 -19.81
CA LYS A 13 -44.07 -18.82 -18.68
C LYS A 13 -44.36 -18.19 -17.34
N ASN A 14 -45.06 -17.02 -17.30
CA ASN A 14 -45.32 -16.23 -16.11
C ASN A 14 -44.03 -15.90 -15.29
N LEU A 15 -42.96 -15.50 -16.02
CA LEU A 15 -41.67 -15.12 -15.44
C LEU A 15 -41.53 -13.59 -15.38
N PRO A 16 -41.03 -13.02 -14.27
CA PRO A 16 -40.75 -11.59 -14.21
C PRO A 16 -39.66 -11.21 -15.20
N LEU A 17 -39.88 -10.15 -15.95
CA LEU A 17 -38.92 -9.62 -16.92
C LEU A 17 -38.49 -8.20 -16.53
N TYR A 18 -37.21 -7.99 -16.32
CA TYR A 18 -36.61 -6.68 -16.06
C TYR A 18 -35.87 -6.19 -17.31
N VAL A 19 -36.21 -4.99 -17.76
CA VAL A 19 -35.59 -4.38 -18.94
C VAL A 19 -34.89 -3.09 -18.54
N SER A 20 -33.59 -2.98 -18.82
CA SER A 20 -32.81 -1.77 -18.65
C SER A 20 -32.31 -1.27 -20.00
N VAL A 21 -32.56 0.00 -20.30
CA VAL A 21 -32.15 0.63 -21.56
C VAL A 21 -30.95 1.54 -21.28
N TRP A 22 -29.89 1.41 -22.09
CA TRP A 22 -28.74 2.30 -22.03
C TRP A 22 -28.97 3.48 -22.97
N GLU A 23 -29.46 4.60 -22.43
CA GLU A 23 -29.93 5.76 -23.23
C GLU A 23 -28.76 6.58 -23.80
N ASP A 24 -27.63 6.67 -23.09
CA ASP A 24 -26.48 7.46 -23.56
C ASP A 24 -25.20 6.59 -23.57
N PRO A 25 -24.97 5.85 -24.66
CA PRO A 25 -23.82 4.97 -24.78
C PRO A 25 -22.51 5.77 -24.87
N ALA A 26 -21.51 5.38 -24.08
CA ALA A 26 -20.18 5.98 -24.08
C ALA A 26 -19.56 5.95 -25.49
N LYS A 27 -18.93 7.05 -25.91
CA LYS A 27 -18.28 7.16 -27.23
C LYS A 27 -16.94 6.44 -27.31
N THR A 28 -16.32 6.15 -26.16
CA THR A 28 -15.03 5.46 -26.03
C THR A 28 -15.13 4.35 -25.01
N ALA A 29 -14.30 3.32 -25.13
CA ALA A 29 -14.29 2.14 -24.25
C ALA A 29 -15.68 1.49 -24.08
N ILE A 30 -16.43 1.41 -25.18
CA ILE A 30 -17.84 0.99 -25.23
C ILE A 30 -18.05 -0.36 -24.52
N GLU A 31 -17.18 -1.34 -24.74
CA GLU A 31 -17.29 -2.68 -24.11
C GLU A 31 -17.24 -2.61 -22.58
N THR A 32 -16.30 -1.83 -22.05
CA THR A 32 -16.14 -1.65 -20.59
C THR A 32 -17.35 -0.90 -20.00
N ALA A 33 -17.80 0.15 -20.69
CA ALA A 33 -18.94 0.95 -20.26
C ALA A 33 -20.25 0.13 -20.30
N ALA A 34 -20.47 -0.64 -21.36
CA ALA A 34 -21.61 -1.55 -21.50
C ALA A 34 -21.60 -2.64 -20.41
N ARG A 35 -20.41 -3.19 -20.10
CA ARG A 35 -20.25 -4.12 -19.00
C ARG A 35 -20.64 -3.48 -17.66
N ASN A 36 -20.13 -2.30 -17.36
CA ASN A 36 -20.43 -1.60 -16.11
C ASN A 36 -21.93 -1.30 -15.98
N PHE A 37 -22.55 -0.80 -17.04
CA PHE A 37 -24.00 -0.57 -17.07
C PHE A 37 -24.79 -1.85 -16.77
N ARG A 38 -24.44 -2.97 -17.43
CA ARG A 38 -25.09 -4.27 -17.23
C ARG A 38 -24.99 -4.72 -15.76
N TYR A 39 -23.78 -4.64 -15.17
CA TYR A 39 -23.56 -5.07 -13.79
C TYR A 39 -24.25 -4.16 -12.77
N GLN A 40 -24.35 -2.86 -13.03
CA GLN A 40 -25.14 -1.93 -12.22
C GLN A 40 -26.65 -2.26 -12.28
N ALA A 41 -27.17 -2.58 -13.49
CA ALA A 41 -28.53 -3.01 -13.63
C ALA A 41 -28.81 -4.32 -12.87
N PHE A 42 -27.90 -5.30 -12.92
CA PHE A 42 -28.00 -6.53 -12.15
C PHE A 42 -28.02 -6.26 -10.64
N THR A 43 -27.12 -5.41 -10.13
CA THR A 43 -27.08 -5.04 -8.71
C THR A 43 -28.43 -4.47 -8.28
N ARG A 44 -28.97 -3.49 -9.03
CA ARG A 44 -30.26 -2.86 -8.72
C ARG A 44 -31.40 -3.90 -8.68
N VAL A 45 -31.50 -4.77 -9.69
CA VAL A 45 -32.54 -5.79 -9.75
C VAL A 45 -32.42 -6.80 -8.61
N MET A 46 -31.19 -7.17 -8.20
CA MET A 46 -30.99 -8.05 -7.07
C MET A 46 -31.42 -7.41 -5.75
N GLU A 47 -31.12 -6.14 -5.56
CA GLU A 47 -31.51 -5.38 -4.36
C GLU A 47 -33.03 -5.17 -4.28
N GLU A 48 -33.65 -4.71 -5.36
CA GLU A 48 -35.11 -4.48 -5.43
C GLU A 48 -35.91 -5.77 -5.31
N GLY A 49 -35.45 -6.86 -5.95
CA GLY A 49 -36.11 -8.16 -5.94
C GLY A 49 -35.69 -9.06 -4.77
N GLN A 50 -34.78 -8.62 -3.91
CA GLN A 50 -34.20 -9.41 -2.81
C GLN A 50 -33.62 -10.76 -3.30
N TYR A 51 -33.03 -10.78 -4.49
CA TYR A 51 -32.36 -11.97 -5.04
C TYR A 51 -30.98 -12.15 -4.45
N ASP A 52 -30.64 -13.36 -4.03
CA ASP A 52 -29.33 -13.73 -3.47
C ASP A 52 -28.38 -14.32 -4.52
N THR A 53 -28.88 -14.66 -5.69
CA THR A 53 -28.12 -15.34 -6.74
C THR A 53 -28.41 -14.74 -8.10
N LEU A 54 -27.32 -14.30 -8.79
CA LEU A 54 -27.34 -13.93 -10.21
C LEU A 54 -26.71 -15.07 -11.02
N MET A 55 -27.37 -15.51 -12.07
CA MET A 55 -26.80 -16.47 -13.00
C MET A 55 -26.46 -15.80 -14.33
N THR A 56 -25.31 -16.16 -14.93
CA THR A 56 -24.95 -15.71 -16.28
C THR A 56 -24.54 -16.88 -17.16
N ALA A 57 -24.79 -16.76 -18.46
CA ALA A 57 -24.58 -17.82 -19.45
C ALA A 57 -23.14 -17.88 -20.00
N HIS A 58 -22.12 -17.55 -19.18
CA HIS A 58 -20.74 -17.81 -19.58
C HIS A 58 -20.50 -19.29 -19.70
N HIS A 59 -19.82 -19.70 -20.76
CA HIS A 59 -19.53 -21.10 -21.07
C HIS A 59 -18.01 -21.38 -21.16
N GLY A 60 -17.63 -22.60 -21.40
CA GLY A 60 -16.24 -23.03 -21.38
C GLY A 60 -15.34 -22.32 -22.41
N ASP A 61 -15.85 -22.00 -23.59
CA ASP A 61 -15.07 -21.26 -24.59
C ASP A 61 -14.77 -19.83 -24.13
N ASP A 62 -15.67 -19.18 -23.38
CA ASP A 62 -15.40 -17.89 -22.74
C ASP A 62 -14.23 -17.98 -21.75
N GLN A 63 -14.03 -19.14 -21.11
CA GLN A 63 -12.90 -19.40 -20.23
C GLN A 63 -11.59 -19.38 -21.01
N ILE A 64 -11.51 -20.08 -22.14
CA ILE A 64 -10.32 -20.09 -23.00
C ILE A 64 -10.01 -18.66 -23.46
N GLU A 65 -11.01 -17.96 -24.02
CA GLU A 65 -10.86 -16.59 -24.48
C GLU A 65 -10.32 -15.67 -23.37
N THR A 66 -10.90 -15.76 -22.17
CA THR A 66 -10.53 -14.94 -21.03
C THR A 66 -9.11 -15.21 -20.56
N VAL A 67 -8.70 -16.47 -20.42
CA VAL A 67 -7.35 -16.85 -20.03
C VAL A 67 -6.33 -16.34 -21.06
N LEU A 68 -6.58 -16.53 -22.35
CA LEU A 68 -5.70 -16.04 -23.42
C LEU A 68 -5.59 -14.51 -23.40
N MET A 69 -6.70 -13.79 -23.30
CA MET A 69 -6.68 -12.33 -23.20
C MET A 69 -5.86 -11.84 -22.01
N LYS A 70 -5.96 -12.52 -20.89
CA LYS A 70 -5.21 -12.18 -19.67
C LYS A 70 -3.71 -12.46 -19.81
N ILE A 71 -3.33 -13.59 -20.41
CA ILE A 71 -1.92 -13.92 -20.70
C ILE A 71 -1.32 -12.88 -21.66
N ILE A 72 -2.04 -12.49 -22.71
CA ILE A 72 -1.57 -11.48 -23.69
C ILE A 72 -1.37 -10.11 -23.03
N ARG A 73 -2.25 -9.73 -22.10
CA ARG A 73 -2.15 -8.43 -21.39
C ARG A 73 -1.08 -8.40 -20.32
N GLY A 74 -0.65 -9.55 -19.83
CA GLY A 74 0.17 -9.66 -18.63
C GLY A 74 -0.66 -9.44 -17.35
N GLY A 75 -0.01 -9.57 -16.22
CA GLY A 75 -0.61 -9.35 -14.92
C GLY A 75 -0.15 -10.37 -13.88
N GLN A 76 -0.85 -10.40 -12.79
CA GLN A 76 -0.52 -11.22 -11.62
C GLN A 76 -1.20 -12.58 -11.70
N LEU A 77 -0.74 -13.54 -10.88
CA LEU A 77 -1.23 -14.92 -10.88
C LEU A 77 -2.77 -14.99 -10.82
N SER A 78 -3.39 -14.25 -9.90
CA SER A 78 -4.85 -14.20 -9.74
C SER A 78 -5.57 -13.76 -11.02
N THR A 79 -4.92 -12.93 -11.84
CA THR A 79 -5.45 -12.45 -13.11
C THR A 79 -5.62 -13.61 -14.11
N PHE A 80 -4.68 -14.55 -14.13
CA PHE A 80 -4.69 -15.70 -15.05
C PHE A 80 -5.70 -16.81 -14.68
N SER A 81 -6.33 -16.69 -13.51
CA SER A 81 -7.34 -17.65 -13.03
C SER A 81 -8.61 -17.74 -13.88
N GLY A 82 -8.73 -16.90 -14.91
CA GLY A 82 -9.89 -16.91 -15.81
C GLY A 82 -11.18 -16.42 -15.17
N ILE A 83 -12.28 -17.12 -15.52
CA ILE A 83 -13.62 -16.86 -15.00
C ILE A 83 -13.88 -17.82 -13.84
N LYS A 84 -14.35 -17.32 -12.70
CA LYS A 84 -14.75 -18.14 -11.56
C LYS A 84 -16.19 -18.64 -11.74
N GLU A 85 -16.44 -19.90 -11.44
CA GLU A 85 -17.78 -20.47 -11.49
C GLU A 85 -18.73 -19.76 -10.52
N VAL A 86 -18.26 -19.51 -9.30
CA VAL A 86 -18.99 -18.79 -8.26
C VAL A 86 -18.11 -17.66 -7.72
N GLN A 87 -18.70 -16.49 -7.55
CA GLN A 87 -18.02 -15.35 -6.88
C GLN A 87 -19.02 -14.46 -6.13
N PRO A 88 -18.60 -13.76 -5.07
CA PRO A 88 -19.43 -12.75 -4.43
C PRO A 88 -19.85 -11.66 -5.42
N PHE A 89 -21.10 -11.22 -5.33
CA PHE A 89 -21.63 -10.12 -6.16
C PHE A 89 -22.78 -9.42 -5.44
N ALA A 90 -22.74 -8.12 -5.37
CA ALA A 90 -23.70 -7.30 -4.60
C ALA A 90 -23.89 -7.87 -3.17
N ALA A 91 -25.13 -8.03 -2.73
CA ALA A 91 -25.47 -8.65 -1.45
C ALA A 91 -25.52 -10.21 -1.49
N GLY A 92 -25.18 -10.83 -2.63
CA GLY A 92 -25.25 -12.27 -2.84
C GLY A 92 -24.08 -12.83 -3.63
N ARG A 93 -24.38 -13.67 -4.63
CA ARG A 93 -23.38 -14.36 -5.45
C ARG A 93 -23.73 -14.36 -6.93
N LEU A 94 -22.69 -14.34 -7.78
CA LEU A 94 -22.79 -14.57 -9.21
C LEU A 94 -22.33 -16.01 -9.52
N VAL A 95 -23.18 -16.77 -10.20
CA VAL A 95 -22.96 -18.17 -10.56
C VAL A 95 -22.94 -18.30 -12.08
N ARG A 96 -22.10 -19.17 -12.61
CA ARG A 96 -21.96 -19.46 -14.04
C ARG A 96 -22.09 -20.95 -14.28
N PRO A 97 -23.32 -21.46 -14.29
CA PRO A 97 -23.57 -22.94 -14.34
C PRO A 97 -23.13 -23.59 -15.65
N LEU A 98 -22.98 -22.80 -16.73
CA LEU A 98 -22.61 -23.35 -18.04
C LEU A 98 -21.09 -23.34 -18.30
N LEU A 99 -20.27 -22.93 -17.32
CA LEU A 99 -18.82 -22.77 -17.51
C LEU A 99 -18.09 -24.07 -17.81
N SER A 100 -18.64 -25.21 -17.42
CA SER A 100 -18.10 -26.53 -17.70
C SER A 100 -18.42 -27.06 -19.09
N PHE A 101 -19.37 -26.47 -19.81
CA PHE A 101 -19.82 -26.91 -21.14
C PHE A 101 -19.19 -26.06 -22.25
N SER A 102 -18.88 -26.70 -23.39
CA SER A 102 -18.46 -25.98 -24.59
C SER A 102 -19.64 -25.27 -25.27
N LYS A 103 -19.37 -24.33 -26.15
CA LYS A 103 -20.39 -23.69 -26.99
C LYS A 103 -21.09 -24.71 -27.87
N GLU A 104 -20.37 -25.73 -28.33
CA GLU A 104 -20.89 -26.83 -29.16
C GLU A 104 -21.86 -27.71 -28.37
N ASP A 105 -21.57 -28.06 -27.10
CA ASP A 105 -22.50 -28.77 -26.23
C ASP A 105 -23.81 -28.00 -26.06
N LEU A 106 -23.73 -26.65 -25.92
CA LEU A 106 -24.91 -25.81 -25.77
C LEU A 106 -25.76 -25.75 -27.05
N TYR A 107 -25.14 -25.74 -28.22
CA TYR A 107 -25.88 -25.82 -29.49
C TYR A 107 -26.55 -27.19 -29.66
N THR A 108 -25.86 -28.26 -29.33
CA THR A 108 -26.44 -29.64 -29.36
C THR A 108 -27.65 -29.71 -28.44
N TYR A 109 -27.53 -29.25 -27.20
CA TYR A 109 -28.64 -29.22 -26.27
C TYR A 109 -29.81 -28.34 -26.74
N ALA A 110 -29.53 -27.17 -27.32
CA ALA A 110 -30.58 -26.30 -27.85
C ALA A 110 -31.34 -26.96 -29.02
N ALA A 111 -30.63 -27.68 -29.90
CA ALA A 111 -31.24 -28.41 -31.01
C ALA A 111 -32.10 -29.58 -30.51
N GLU A 112 -31.57 -30.39 -29.61
CA GLU A 112 -32.29 -31.52 -29.03
C GLU A 112 -33.55 -31.11 -28.26
N SER A 113 -33.45 -29.97 -27.54
CA SER A 113 -34.53 -29.40 -26.73
C SER A 113 -35.43 -28.43 -27.51
N GLN A 114 -35.22 -28.27 -28.82
CA GLN A 114 -35.97 -27.37 -29.71
C GLN A 114 -36.05 -25.94 -29.19
N LEU A 115 -34.97 -25.43 -28.54
CA LEU A 115 -34.91 -24.10 -28.02
C LEU A 115 -34.59 -23.09 -29.14
N VAL A 116 -35.34 -22.00 -29.15
CA VAL A 116 -35.05 -20.84 -30.04
C VAL A 116 -33.87 -20.06 -29.47
N TYR A 117 -32.85 -19.78 -30.28
CA TYR A 117 -31.74 -18.94 -29.94
C TYR A 117 -31.45 -17.93 -31.04
N PHE A 118 -30.80 -16.84 -30.67
CA PHE A 118 -30.44 -15.75 -31.56
C PHE A 118 -28.91 -15.56 -31.54
N GLU A 119 -28.34 -15.26 -32.70
CA GLU A 119 -26.93 -14.92 -32.82
C GLU A 119 -26.78 -13.42 -33.11
N ASP A 120 -26.03 -12.72 -32.24
CA ASP A 120 -25.67 -11.34 -32.46
C ASP A 120 -24.62 -11.25 -33.58
N GLN A 121 -24.99 -10.59 -34.70
CA GLN A 121 -24.11 -10.39 -35.86
C GLN A 121 -22.82 -9.65 -35.52
N THR A 122 -22.81 -8.84 -34.46
CA THR A 122 -21.60 -8.12 -34.01
C THR A 122 -20.52 -9.07 -33.49
N ASN A 123 -20.87 -10.30 -33.10
CA ASN A 123 -19.92 -11.32 -32.70
C ASN A 123 -18.98 -11.76 -33.84
N GLN A 124 -19.30 -11.48 -35.09
CA GLN A 124 -18.46 -11.82 -36.24
C GLN A 124 -17.42 -10.75 -36.57
N LEU A 125 -17.51 -9.56 -35.96
CA LEU A 125 -16.58 -8.46 -36.22
C LEU A 125 -15.20 -8.75 -35.61
N LEU A 126 -14.16 -8.75 -36.43
CA LEU A 126 -12.78 -9.03 -36.00
C LEU A 126 -12.06 -7.82 -35.40
N ASP A 127 -12.69 -6.68 -35.30
CA ASP A 127 -12.10 -5.46 -34.70
C ASP A 127 -11.86 -5.62 -33.20
N VAL A 128 -12.68 -6.44 -32.53
CA VAL A 128 -12.58 -6.73 -31.09
C VAL A 128 -11.61 -7.89 -30.85
N GLN A 129 -10.65 -7.73 -29.95
CA GLN A 129 -9.66 -8.77 -29.61
C GLN A 129 -10.32 -10.09 -29.23
N ARG A 130 -11.40 -10.06 -28.47
CA ARG A 130 -12.12 -11.25 -28.03
C ARG A 130 -12.66 -12.05 -29.23
N ASN A 131 -13.27 -11.37 -30.22
CA ASN A 131 -13.77 -12.01 -31.41
C ASN A 131 -12.65 -12.62 -32.27
N ARG A 132 -11.49 -11.94 -32.37
CA ARG A 132 -10.33 -12.52 -33.05
C ARG A 132 -9.87 -13.82 -32.38
N LEU A 133 -9.77 -13.86 -31.06
CA LEU A 133 -9.42 -15.08 -30.32
C LEU A 133 -10.46 -16.18 -30.55
N ARG A 134 -11.76 -15.85 -30.47
CA ARG A 134 -12.87 -16.77 -30.67
C ARG A 134 -12.87 -17.43 -32.05
N HIS A 135 -12.61 -16.65 -33.09
CA HIS A 135 -12.71 -17.15 -34.48
C HIS A 135 -11.39 -17.67 -35.04
N LEU A 136 -10.26 -17.12 -34.64
CA LEU A 136 -8.98 -17.41 -35.27
C LEU A 136 -8.04 -18.27 -34.39
N VAL A 137 -8.17 -18.23 -33.06
CA VAL A 137 -7.21 -18.89 -32.17
C VAL A 137 -7.85 -20.10 -31.47
N VAL A 138 -9.00 -19.91 -30.83
CA VAL A 138 -9.66 -21.01 -30.08
C VAL A 138 -9.96 -22.23 -30.94
N PRO A 139 -10.47 -22.08 -32.20
CA PRO A 139 -10.70 -23.28 -33.06
C PRO A 139 -9.40 -24.02 -33.37
N GLN A 140 -8.29 -23.34 -33.60
CA GLN A 140 -7.00 -23.96 -33.86
C GLN A 140 -6.51 -24.76 -32.64
N LEU A 141 -6.63 -24.20 -31.44
CA LEU A 141 -6.26 -24.90 -30.20
C LEU A 141 -7.13 -26.18 -30.00
N LYS A 142 -8.42 -26.13 -30.33
CA LYS A 142 -9.29 -27.29 -30.26
C LYS A 142 -8.99 -28.35 -31.34
N GLN A 143 -8.48 -27.91 -32.50
CA GLN A 143 -8.01 -28.86 -33.56
C GLN A 143 -6.74 -29.57 -33.16
N GLU A 144 -5.78 -28.86 -32.53
CA GLU A 144 -4.56 -29.46 -32.01
C GLU A 144 -4.82 -30.45 -30.89
N ASN A 145 -5.81 -30.17 -30.03
CA ASN A 145 -6.20 -31.05 -28.95
C ASN A 145 -7.69 -30.91 -28.62
N THR A 146 -8.44 -31.99 -28.86
CA THR A 146 -9.90 -32.04 -28.58
C THR A 146 -10.23 -31.84 -27.08
N GLN A 147 -9.27 -32.07 -26.17
CA GLN A 147 -9.41 -31.79 -24.74
C GLN A 147 -8.97 -30.40 -24.32
N ALA A 148 -8.66 -29.50 -25.26
CA ALA A 148 -8.15 -28.16 -24.97
C ALA A 148 -9.05 -27.44 -23.94
N LEU A 149 -10.36 -27.45 -24.09
CA LEU A 149 -11.28 -26.86 -23.13
C LEU A 149 -11.07 -27.40 -21.71
N ARG A 150 -11.01 -28.70 -21.55
CA ARG A 150 -10.79 -29.32 -20.23
C ARG A 150 -9.45 -28.91 -19.62
N HIS A 151 -8.39 -28.83 -20.44
CA HIS A 151 -7.07 -28.42 -19.98
C HIS A 151 -7.07 -26.96 -19.54
N PHE A 152 -7.74 -26.05 -20.24
CA PHE A 152 -7.89 -24.67 -19.82
C PHE A 152 -8.69 -24.52 -18.52
N GLN A 153 -9.74 -25.32 -18.34
CA GLN A 153 -10.51 -25.36 -17.09
C GLN A 153 -9.65 -25.85 -15.93
N GLN A 154 -8.89 -26.93 -16.13
CA GLN A 154 -7.95 -27.45 -15.12
C GLN A 154 -6.87 -26.46 -14.78
N PHE A 155 -6.26 -25.81 -15.76
CA PHE A 155 -5.29 -24.74 -15.56
C PHE A 155 -5.89 -23.62 -14.71
N SER A 156 -7.04 -23.12 -15.10
CA SER A 156 -7.76 -22.07 -14.37
C SER A 156 -8.01 -22.46 -12.91
N GLN A 157 -8.48 -23.68 -12.68
CA GLN A 157 -8.73 -24.18 -11.34
C GLN A 157 -7.46 -24.31 -10.50
N GLN A 158 -6.36 -24.82 -11.08
CA GLN A 158 -5.07 -24.92 -10.39
C GLN A 158 -4.52 -23.55 -10.02
N ILE A 159 -4.63 -22.56 -10.91
CA ILE A 159 -4.24 -21.17 -10.62
C ILE A 159 -5.09 -20.59 -9.49
N GLN A 160 -6.40 -20.84 -9.46
CA GLN A 160 -7.27 -20.38 -8.37
C GLN A 160 -6.87 -21.01 -7.03
N TRP A 161 -6.55 -22.29 -7.00
CA TRP A 161 -6.09 -22.96 -5.79
C TRP A 161 -4.73 -22.46 -5.32
N ALA A 162 -3.78 -22.26 -6.24
CA ALA A 162 -2.48 -21.70 -5.93
C ALA A 162 -2.62 -20.29 -5.34
N ASP A 163 -3.43 -19.43 -5.95
CA ASP A 163 -3.71 -18.09 -5.43
C ASP A 163 -4.34 -18.13 -4.04
N GLN A 164 -5.32 -19.02 -3.80
CA GLN A 164 -5.93 -19.20 -2.48
C GLN A 164 -4.92 -19.59 -1.39
N VAL A 165 -4.00 -20.51 -1.71
CA VAL A 165 -2.94 -20.93 -0.78
C VAL A 165 -2.00 -19.78 -0.48
N ILE A 166 -1.56 -19.05 -1.52
CA ILE A 166 -0.69 -17.88 -1.39
C ILE A 166 -1.36 -16.79 -0.54
N GLN A 167 -2.61 -16.44 -0.86
CA GLN A 167 -3.35 -15.39 -0.12
C GLN A 167 -3.57 -15.78 1.34
N LYS A 168 -3.87 -17.05 1.61
CA LYS A 168 -4.00 -17.54 2.98
C LYS A 168 -2.67 -17.42 3.76
N TYR A 169 -1.57 -17.91 3.18
CA TYR A 169 -0.25 -17.86 3.81
C TYR A 169 0.23 -16.43 4.03
N MET A 170 0.18 -15.60 2.99
CA MET A 170 0.60 -14.19 3.07
C MET A 170 -0.32 -13.37 3.96
N GLY A 171 -1.64 -13.65 3.97
CA GLY A 171 -2.58 -13.00 4.87
C GLY A 171 -2.25 -13.23 6.34
N GLN A 172 -1.95 -14.48 6.72
CA GLN A 172 -1.52 -14.82 8.09
C GLN A 172 -0.20 -14.15 8.46
N LEU A 173 0.76 -14.13 7.54
CA LEU A 173 2.04 -13.48 7.75
C LEU A 173 1.88 -11.96 7.95
N ILE A 174 1.06 -11.31 7.11
CA ILE A 174 0.77 -9.89 7.23
C ILE A 174 0.06 -9.56 8.55
N GLU A 175 -0.89 -10.39 8.98
CA GLU A 175 -1.58 -10.20 10.27
C GLU A 175 -0.64 -10.31 11.48
N LYS A 176 0.36 -11.19 11.38
CA LYS A 176 1.33 -11.41 12.46
C LYS A 176 2.43 -10.35 12.50
N GLU A 177 2.97 -9.98 11.35
CA GLU A 177 4.24 -9.25 11.25
C GLU A 177 4.07 -7.77 10.87
N VAL A 178 2.89 -7.36 10.37
CA VAL A 178 2.64 -5.97 9.97
C VAL A 178 1.87 -5.24 11.05
N GLU A 179 2.51 -4.27 11.66
CA GLU A 179 1.86 -3.32 12.55
C GLU A 179 1.12 -2.26 11.74
N GLN A 180 -0.12 -1.96 12.12
CA GLN A 180 -0.92 -0.91 11.52
C GLN A 180 -1.43 0.05 12.58
N TRP A 181 -1.25 1.36 12.36
CA TRP A 181 -1.90 2.41 13.13
C TRP A 181 -2.34 3.53 12.19
N GLU A 182 -3.60 3.87 12.23
CA GLU A 182 -4.25 4.82 11.31
C GLU A 182 -3.97 4.49 9.83
N GLU A 183 -3.29 5.38 9.12
CA GLU A 183 -2.89 5.24 7.72
C GLU A 183 -1.40 4.90 7.57
N GLN A 184 -0.79 4.28 8.56
CA GLN A 184 0.60 3.88 8.54
C GLN A 184 0.75 2.38 8.80
N PHE A 185 1.68 1.75 8.08
CA PHE A 185 2.03 0.35 8.23
C PHE A 185 3.53 0.22 8.46
N ARG A 186 3.93 -0.68 9.34
CA ARG A 186 5.34 -0.97 9.64
C ARG A 186 5.56 -2.47 9.75
N PHE A 187 6.70 -2.94 9.27
CA PHE A 187 7.15 -4.32 9.42
C PHE A 187 8.68 -4.40 9.38
N SER A 188 9.24 -5.56 9.82
CA SER A 188 10.68 -5.79 9.86
C SER A 188 11.29 -5.86 8.45
N ALA A 189 12.42 -5.19 8.25
CA ALA A 189 13.22 -5.31 7.03
C ALA A 189 13.97 -6.64 6.99
N GLU A 190 14.40 -7.17 8.14
CA GLU A 190 15.07 -8.45 8.26
C GLU A 190 14.16 -9.59 7.83
N MET A 191 12.88 -9.57 8.25
CA MET A 191 11.88 -10.53 7.79
C MET A 191 11.81 -10.60 6.26
N ILE A 192 11.82 -9.45 5.59
CA ILE A 192 11.79 -9.39 4.12
C ILE A 192 13.11 -9.88 3.51
N GLU A 193 14.26 -9.63 4.18
CA GLU A 193 15.57 -10.11 3.72
C GLU A 193 15.69 -11.64 3.75
N GLU A 194 15.06 -12.29 4.72
CA GLU A 194 15.03 -13.76 4.86
C GLU A 194 14.14 -14.45 3.83
N MET A 195 13.21 -13.71 3.21
CA MET A 195 12.31 -14.25 2.18
C MET A 195 13.04 -14.57 0.89
N THR A 196 12.61 -15.63 0.21
CA THR A 196 12.92 -15.88 -1.20
C THR A 196 12.32 -14.78 -2.08
N ASP A 197 12.78 -14.66 -3.33
CA ASP A 197 12.24 -13.68 -4.27
C ASP A 197 10.74 -13.90 -4.52
N ALA A 198 10.29 -15.15 -4.57
CA ALA A 198 8.87 -15.49 -4.73
C ALA A 198 8.03 -15.07 -3.51
N GLU A 199 8.49 -15.37 -2.30
CA GLU A 199 7.81 -14.96 -1.07
C GLU A 199 7.75 -13.44 -0.95
N ARG A 200 8.84 -12.75 -1.26
CA ARG A 200 8.91 -11.29 -1.25
C ARG A 200 7.94 -10.66 -2.24
N TYR A 201 7.87 -11.19 -3.47
CA TYR A 201 6.90 -10.75 -4.47
C TYR A 201 5.47 -10.87 -3.98
N TYR A 202 5.07 -12.06 -3.50
CA TYR A 202 3.70 -12.29 -3.04
C TYR A 202 3.37 -11.61 -1.72
N PHE A 203 4.35 -11.40 -0.83
CA PHE A 203 4.17 -10.59 0.37
C PHE A 203 3.81 -9.15 0.01
N PHE A 204 4.60 -8.47 -0.81
CA PHE A 204 4.30 -7.09 -1.20
C PHE A 204 2.99 -7.00 -1.98
N TYR A 205 2.73 -7.96 -2.85
CA TYR A 205 1.47 -8.01 -3.58
C TYR A 205 0.26 -8.07 -2.64
N SER A 206 0.22 -9.05 -1.73
CA SER A 206 -0.88 -9.23 -0.78
C SER A 206 -0.95 -8.10 0.25
N PHE A 207 0.21 -7.56 0.66
CA PHE A 207 0.29 -6.42 1.55
C PHE A 207 -0.38 -5.17 0.95
N PHE A 208 -0.04 -4.82 -0.29
CA PHE A 208 -0.63 -3.64 -0.94
C PHE A 208 -2.11 -3.85 -1.28
N ASP A 209 -2.52 -5.04 -1.67
CA ASP A 209 -3.94 -5.37 -1.87
C ASP A 209 -4.75 -5.12 -0.58
N LYS A 210 -4.24 -5.59 0.56
CA LYS A 210 -4.85 -5.36 1.88
C LYS A 210 -4.80 -3.88 2.30
N ALA A 211 -3.63 -3.24 2.18
CA ALA A 211 -3.43 -1.84 2.60
C ALA A 211 -4.30 -0.87 1.79
N PHE A 212 -4.51 -1.15 0.51
CA PHE A 212 -5.25 -0.29 -0.40
C PHE A 212 -6.67 -0.75 -0.72
N SER A 213 -7.16 -1.81 -0.10
CA SER A 213 -8.50 -2.38 -0.33
C SER A 213 -9.64 -1.36 -0.29
N LYS A 214 -9.53 -0.33 0.57
CA LYS A 214 -10.53 0.74 0.74
C LYS A 214 -10.28 1.98 -0.12
N THR A 215 -9.10 2.10 -0.73
CA THR A 215 -8.68 3.32 -1.43
C THR A 215 -8.75 3.22 -2.96
N GLY A 216 -8.93 2.00 -3.48
CA GLY A 216 -8.93 1.73 -4.91
C GLY A 216 -7.56 1.92 -5.61
N ILE A 217 -6.47 2.06 -4.84
CA ILE A 217 -5.12 2.15 -5.40
C ILE A 217 -4.68 0.75 -5.80
N ILE A 218 -4.24 0.60 -7.03
CA ILE A 218 -3.68 -0.65 -7.56
C ILE A 218 -2.18 -0.43 -7.79
N LEU A 219 -1.35 -1.30 -7.22
CA LEU A 219 0.09 -1.29 -7.46
C LEU A 219 0.37 -1.70 -8.91
N LYS A 220 1.12 -0.87 -9.63
CA LYS A 220 1.54 -1.15 -11.01
C LYS A 220 2.74 -2.11 -11.00
N GLU A 221 2.87 -2.92 -12.06
CA GLU A 221 3.97 -3.89 -12.21
C GLU A 221 5.36 -3.22 -12.09
N GLN A 222 5.56 -2.08 -12.76
CA GLN A 222 6.81 -1.29 -12.65
C GLN A 222 7.14 -0.84 -11.21
N GLN A 223 6.11 -0.59 -10.39
CA GLN A 223 6.33 -0.24 -8.98
C GLN A 223 6.77 -1.46 -8.18
N MET A 224 6.17 -2.64 -8.45
CA MET A 224 6.59 -3.90 -7.85
C MET A 224 8.04 -4.22 -8.21
N GLU A 225 8.41 -4.14 -9.49
CA GLU A 225 9.79 -4.30 -9.95
C GLU A 225 10.74 -3.36 -9.21
N SER A 226 10.37 -2.07 -9.12
CA SER A 226 11.19 -1.07 -8.41
C SER A 226 11.37 -1.41 -6.93
N ILE A 227 10.36 -1.97 -6.26
CA ILE A 227 10.46 -2.42 -4.86
C ILE A 227 11.44 -3.59 -4.76
N LEU A 228 11.29 -4.60 -5.60
CA LEU A 228 12.16 -5.79 -5.61
C LEU A 228 13.62 -5.43 -5.89
N ASP A 229 13.86 -4.52 -6.84
CA ASP A 229 15.20 -4.03 -7.18
C ASP A 229 15.91 -3.35 -6.00
N GLN A 230 15.17 -2.60 -5.15
CA GLN A 230 15.76 -2.00 -3.95
C GLN A 230 16.29 -3.06 -2.97
N TRP A 231 15.62 -4.21 -2.88
CA TRP A 231 16.09 -5.32 -2.03
C TRP A 231 17.33 -5.98 -2.60
N GLN A 232 17.39 -6.20 -3.91
CA GLN A 232 18.56 -6.77 -4.58
C GLN A 232 19.81 -5.90 -4.41
N GLN A 233 19.66 -4.56 -4.41
CA GLN A 233 20.74 -3.60 -4.19
C GLN A 233 21.26 -3.55 -2.75
N LYS A 234 20.64 -4.28 -1.80
CA LYS A 234 21.02 -4.34 -0.37
C LYS A 234 21.19 -2.97 0.31
N LYS A 235 20.45 -1.97 -0.14
CA LYS A 235 20.47 -0.64 0.48
C LYS A 235 19.72 -0.67 1.81
N SER A 236 20.35 -0.20 2.87
CA SER A 236 19.74 -0.10 4.20
C SER A 236 18.71 1.02 4.34
N GLN A 237 18.70 1.99 3.43
CA GLN A 237 17.74 3.08 3.38
C GLN A 237 17.38 3.42 1.94
N TRP A 238 16.09 3.50 1.65
CA TRP A 238 15.54 3.94 0.38
C TRP A 238 14.08 4.39 0.55
N GLN A 239 13.55 5.12 -0.42
CA GLN A 239 12.13 5.43 -0.48
C GLN A 239 11.63 5.40 -1.92
N LEU A 240 10.39 4.95 -2.08
CA LEU A 240 9.68 4.86 -3.35
C LEU A 240 8.28 5.48 -3.22
N SER A 241 7.87 6.24 -4.23
CA SER A 241 6.50 6.74 -4.33
C SER A 241 5.59 5.64 -4.87
N ILE A 242 4.52 5.32 -4.13
CA ILE A 242 3.55 4.29 -4.52
C ILE A 242 2.32 4.91 -5.24
N GLY A 243 2.22 6.23 -5.26
CA GLY A 243 1.08 6.97 -5.82
C GLY A 243 0.13 7.52 -4.76
N ASN A 244 -0.76 8.45 -5.15
CA ASN A 244 -1.74 9.10 -4.26
C ASN A 244 -1.14 9.56 -2.92
N ASN A 245 0.05 10.15 -2.96
CA ASN A 245 0.82 10.58 -1.80
C ASN A 245 1.31 9.47 -0.85
N TRP A 246 1.21 8.19 -1.22
CA TRP A 246 1.80 7.11 -0.45
C TRP A 246 3.27 6.92 -0.78
N ILE A 247 4.08 6.68 0.26
CA ILE A 247 5.51 6.43 0.17
C ILE A 247 5.81 5.13 0.95
N LEU A 248 6.47 4.21 0.26
CA LEU A 248 7.15 3.08 0.90
C LEU A 248 8.59 3.46 1.16
N LYS A 249 9.05 3.33 2.39
CA LYS A 249 10.44 3.62 2.77
C LYS A 249 11.02 2.51 3.61
N ARG A 250 12.29 2.21 3.38
CA ARG A 250 13.10 1.39 4.26
C ARG A 250 13.99 2.29 5.12
N GLU A 251 13.96 2.07 6.43
CA GLU A 251 14.77 2.78 7.42
C GLU A 251 15.49 1.75 8.30
N TYR A 252 16.64 1.27 7.82
CA TYR A 252 17.46 0.21 8.44
C TYR A 252 16.67 -1.08 8.73
N HIS A 253 16.16 -1.24 9.96
CA HIS A 253 15.48 -2.42 10.47
C HIS A 253 13.99 -2.47 10.11
N PHE A 254 13.41 -1.36 9.64
CA PHE A 254 11.98 -1.27 9.37
C PHE A 254 11.67 -0.84 7.95
N VAL A 255 10.56 -1.34 7.47
CA VAL A 255 9.88 -0.83 6.28
C VAL A 255 8.59 -0.15 6.73
N VAL A 256 8.34 1.03 6.20
CA VAL A 256 7.19 1.85 6.54
C VAL A 256 6.46 2.27 5.27
N LEU A 257 5.16 2.01 5.22
CA LEU A 257 4.25 2.58 4.24
C LEU A 257 3.43 3.68 4.91
N SER A 258 3.51 4.90 4.43
CA SER A 258 2.78 6.04 4.99
C SER A 258 2.41 7.05 3.91
N LYS A 259 1.43 7.90 4.19
CA LYS A 259 1.20 9.08 3.35
C LYS A 259 2.37 10.06 3.48
N LYS A 260 2.69 10.74 2.37
CA LYS A 260 3.63 11.85 2.37
C LYS A 260 3.08 12.94 3.29
N GLU A 261 3.74 13.20 4.38
CA GLU A 261 3.42 14.35 5.22
C GLU A 261 3.47 15.60 4.33
N LYS A 262 2.42 16.42 4.36
CA LYS A 262 2.54 17.78 3.87
C LYS A 262 3.67 18.38 4.70
N GLN A 263 4.81 18.69 4.08
CA GLN A 263 5.82 19.50 4.72
C GLN A 263 5.07 20.72 5.23
N ALA A 264 4.82 20.75 6.53
CA ALA A 264 4.48 22.00 7.18
C ALA A 264 5.68 22.90 6.86
N THR A 265 5.45 23.90 6.05
CA THR A 265 6.39 25.00 5.82
C THR A 265 6.52 25.71 7.16
N SER A 266 7.28 25.11 8.06
CA SER A 266 7.63 25.74 9.31
C SER A 266 8.58 26.89 8.95
N GLN A 267 8.09 28.09 9.07
CA GLN A 267 8.88 29.33 8.96
C GLN A 267 10.07 29.40 9.95
N THR A 268 10.27 28.33 10.74
CA THR A 268 11.32 28.15 11.75
C THR A 268 12.63 27.55 11.23
N GLU A 269 12.74 27.20 9.94
CA GLU A 269 13.93 26.48 9.42
C GLU A 269 15.27 27.23 9.60
N ASN A 270 15.27 28.53 9.88
CA ASN A 270 16.50 29.35 10.06
C ASN A 270 16.55 30.14 11.37
N GLN A 271 15.62 29.89 12.30
CA GLN A 271 15.67 30.64 13.57
C GLN A 271 16.63 29.98 14.55
N ARG A 272 17.49 30.81 15.11
CA ARG A 272 18.36 30.48 16.24
C ARG A 272 17.72 31.06 17.50
N LEU A 273 17.18 30.16 18.34
CA LEU A 273 16.42 30.52 19.55
C LEU A 273 17.35 30.53 20.77
N LEU A 274 17.35 31.63 21.54
CA LEU A 274 18.12 31.71 22.78
C LEU A 274 17.50 30.77 23.83
N LEU A 275 18.32 29.86 24.39
CA LEU A 275 17.94 28.95 25.45
C LEU A 275 18.34 29.51 26.81
N ILE A 276 17.36 30.06 27.52
CA ILE A 276 17.58 30.66 28.85
C ILE A 276 17.32 29.60 29.93
N PRO A 277 18.27 29.39 30.89
CA PRO A 277 18.03 28.53 32.02
C PRO A 277 16.75 28.88 32.79
N GLU A 278 16.03 27.90 33.30
CA GLU A 278 14.74 28.02 34.01
C GLU A 278 13.58 28.53 33.13
N GLN A 279 13.82 28.75 31.83
CA GLN A 279 12.78 29.12 30.86
C GLN A 279 12.75 28.09 29.73
N GLY A 280 11.60 27.46 29.54
CA GLY A 280 11.43 26.56 28.40
C GLY A 280 10.92 27.29 27.17
N ILE A 281 11.26 26.79 25.99
CA ILE A 281 10.83 27.33 24.71
C ILE A 281 10.12 26.25 23.87
N TYR A 282 9.03 26.64 23.20
CA TYR A 282 8.43 25.81 22.16
C TYR A 282 9.23 26.00 20.87
N LEU A 283 9.69 24.88 20.32
CA LEU A 283 10.42 24.83 19.04
C LEU A 283 9.44 24.84 17.86
N ASN A 284 8.27 24.25 18.09
CA ASN A 284 7.09 24.25 17.22
C ASN A 284 5.88 23.81 18.06
N GLU A 285 4.74 23.53 17.41
CA GLU A 285 3.50 23.12 18.08
C GLU A 285 3.61 21.78 18.81
N THR A 286 4.56 20.93 18.43
CA THR A 286 4.71 19.54 18.90
C THR A 286 6.01 19.28 19.67
N GLU A 287 6.88 20.28 19.82
CA GLU A 287 8.20 20.13 20.44
C GLU A 287 8.52 21.31 21.39
N TRP A 288 9.00 20.98 22.57
CA TRP A 288 9.41 21.94 23.59
C TRP A 288 10.76 21.54 24.20
N ILE A 289 11.59 22.53 24.56
CA ILE A 289 12.89 22.32 25.19
C ILE A 289 13.09 23.28 26.36
N GLY A 290 13.78 22.81 27.40
CA GLY A 290 14.16 23.65 28.56
C GLY A 290 15.42 23.15 29.25
N LEU A 291 16.09 24.08 29.91
CA LEU A 291 17.20 23.83 30.86
C LEU A 291 16.71 24.19 32.23
N VAL A 292 16.73 23.23 33.15
CA VAL A 292 16.30 23.41 34.54
C VAL A 292 17.39 22.98 35.50
N LYS A 293 17.46 23.60 36.67
CA LYS A 293 18.34 23.10 37.74
C LYS A 293 17.80 21.75 38.26
N PRO A 294 18.68 20.86 38.77
CA PRO A 294 18.28 19.56 39.27
C PRO A 294 17.15 19.59 40.31
N GLU A 295 17.14 20.63 41.16
CA GLU A 295 16.12 20.86 42.19
C GLU A 295 14.70 21.11 41.61
N ASN A 296 14.61 21.66 40.39
CA ASN A 296 13.37 22.02 39.73
C ASN A 296 12.92 20.97 38.67
N ALA A 297 13.69 19.92 38.41
CA ALA A 297 13.41 18.97 37.34
C ALA A 297 12.24 18.02 37.66
N GLY A 298 11.93 17.77 38.93
CA GLY A 298 10.86 16.88 39.37
C GLY A 298 9.44 17.34 39.05
N ASP A 299 9.27 18.63 38.80
CA ASP A 299 7.95 19.22 38.52
C ASP A 299 7.49 19.03 37.05
N ILE A 300 8.41 18.64 36.16
CA ILE A 300 8.14 18.52 34.74
C ILE A 300 7.98 17.06 34.35
N LYS A 301 6.73 16.59 34.26
CA LYS A 301 6.39 15.19 33.95
C LYS A 301 5.97 14.99 32.49
N ALA A 302 6.17 13.76 31.99
CA ALA A 302 5.54 13.31 30.76
C ALA A 302 4.01 13.20 30.99
N THR A 303 3.23 13.44 29.94
CA THR A 303 1.79 13.23 29.92
C THR A 303 1.43 12.12 28.92
N ASP A 304 0.18 11.70 28.86
CA ASP A 304 -0.25 10.64 27.97
C ASP A 304 0.04 10.94 26.48
N SER A 305 0.00 12.22 26.10
CA SER A 305 0.23 12.70 24.74
C SER A 305 1.66 13.18 24.47
N TRP A 306 2.48 13.44 25.51
CA TRP A 306 3.83 13.94 25.37
C TRP A 306 4.88 12.99 25.95
N SER A 307 5.92 12.71 25.18
CA SER A 307 7.13 12.05 25.66
C SER A 307 8.11 13.08 26.23
N LEU A 308 8.84 12.69 27.27
CA LEU A 308 9.87 13.51 27.89
C LEU A 308 11.23 12.79 27.78
N PHE A 309 12.19 13.47 27.20
CA PHE A 309 13.60 13.10 27.23
C PHE A 309 14.32 14.03 28.22
N SER A 310 15.14 13.46 29.11
CA SER A 310 15.92 14.22 30.09
C SER A 310 17.37 13.76 30.10
N HIS A 311 18.30 14.70 30.26
CA HIS A 311 19.72 14.39 30.36
C HIS A 311 20.47 15.46 31.16
N ASP A 312 21.43 15.03 31.98
CA ASP A 312 22.32 15.91 32.72
C ASP A 312 23.29 16.63 31.78
N ILE A 313 23.41 17.93 31.90
CA ILE A 313 24.29 18.76 31.06
C ILE A 313 25.03 19.80 31.93
N TRP A 314 26.32 19.94 31.73
CA TRP A 314 27.18 20.91 32.43
C TRP A 314 27.60 22.00 31.45
N ILE A 315 27.36 23.26 31.82
CA ILE A 315 27.54 24.42 30.96
C ILE A 315 28.39 25.45 31.70
N PRO A 316 29.46 26.03 31.10
CA PRO A 316 30.19 27.14 31.69
C PRO A 316 29.27 28.33 31.97
N ALA A 317 29.50 29.02 33.10
CA ALA A 317 28.60 30.06 33.60
C ALA A 317 28.46 31.28 32.65
N ASP A 318 29.46 31.52 31.82
CA ASP A 318 29.55 32.63 30.88
C ASP A 318 29.04 32.31 29.48
N VAL A 319 28.57 31.06 29.23
CA VAL A 319 28.15 30.60 27.92
C VAL A 319 26.65 30.79 27.71
N GLN A 320 26.29 31.56 26.71
CA GLN A 320 24.91 31.60 26.20
C GLN A 320 24.65 30.49 25.21
N LEU A 321 23.55 29.73 25.43
CA LEU A 321 23.16 28.63 24.56
C LEU A 321 22.01 29.02 23.66
N TYR A 322 22.02 28.38 22.50
CA TYR A 322 21.01 28.55 21.46
C TYR A 322 20.55 27.19 20.96
N VAL A 323 19.27 27.10 20.59
CA VAL A 323 18.69 25.95 19.89
C VAL A 323 18.47 26.31 18.44
N GLU A 324 18.96 25.50 17.54
CA GLU A 324 18.80 25.69 16.09
C GLU A 324 18.74 24.35 15.34
N LYS A 325 18.26 24.38 14.10
CA LYS A 325 18.37 23.22 13.23
C LYS A 325 19.83 23.00 12.79
N ARG A 326 20.20 21.70 12.70
CA ARG A 326 21.52 21.33 12.21
C ARG A 326 21.74 21.81 10.77
N LYS A 327 23.00 22.08 10.41
CA LYS A 327 23.42 22.47 9.05
C LYS A 327 24.39 21.41 8.47
N ALA A 328 24.51 21.43 7.14
CA ALA A 328 25.53 20.62 6.48
C ALA A 328 26.93 21.01 6.97
N GLY A 329 27.74 20.00 7.33
CA GLY A 329 29.10 20.25 7.84
C GLY A 329 29.23 20.34 9.36
N ASP A 330 28.14 20.41 10.12
CA ASP A 330 28.16 20.43 11.58
C ASP A 330 28.96 19.26 12.16
N ARG A 331 29.74 19.56 13.22
CA ARG A 331 30.63 18.62 13.91
C ARG A 331 30.38 18.64 15.40
N ILE A 332 30.29 17.47 16.01
CA ILE A 332 30.14 17.29 17.46
C ILE A 332 31.44 16.70 18.05
N LYS A 333 31.91 17.26 19.15
CA LYS A 333 33.02 16.70 19.91
C LYS A 333 32.49 15.65 20.87
N LEU A 334 32.79 14.36 20.63
CA LEU A 334 32.27 13.25 21.40
C LEU A 334 33.17 12.84 22.56
N THR A 335 34.48 13.03 22.41
CA THR A 335 35.48 12.84 23.47
C THR A 335 36.51 13.97 23.37
N GLU A 336 37.45 14.06 24.32
CA GLU A 336 38.52 15.04 24.28
C GLU A 336 39.24 15.11 22.92
N ASN A 337 39.49 13.94 22.32
CA ASN A 337 40.28 13.80 21.11
C ASN A 337 39.45 13.42 19.87
N LEU A 338 38.12 13.22 19.99
CA LEU A 338 37.28 12.75 18.89
C LEU A 338 36.20 13.77 18.53
N THR A 339 36.35 14.39 17.38
CA THR A 339 35.33 15.25 16.77
C THR A 339 34.80 14.58 15.50
N LYS A 340 33.48 14.36 15.41
CA LYS A 340 32.84 13.69 14.29
C LYS A 340 31.84 14.60 13.57
N LYS A 341 31.73 14.48 12.23
CA LYS A 341 30.63 15.12 11.51
C LYS A 341 29.30 14.54 11.99
N VAL A 342 28.29 15.39 12.25
CA VAL A 342 26.96 14.96 12.68
C VAL A 342 26.32 13.97 11.68
N SER A 343 26.51 14.21 10.37
CA SER A 343 26.04 13.28 9.34
C SER A 343 26.67 11.89 9.45
N ARG A 344 27.98 11.81 9.79
CA ARG A 344 28.67 10.53 9.98
C ARG A 344 28.25 9.86 11.29
N TYR A 345 28.04 10.64 12.35
CA TYR A 345 27.50 10.14 13.61
C TYR A 345 26.15 9.43 13.38
N PHE A 346 25.23 10.06 12.66
CA PHE A 346 23.93 9.47 12.35
C PHE A 346 24.02 8.16 11.56
N ILE A 347 24.98 8.06 10.62
CA ILE A 347 25.19 6.81 9.86
C ILE A 347 25.68 5.70 10.80
N ASP A 348 26.68 6.01 11.62
CA ASP A 348 27.30 5.03 12.52
C ASP A 348 26.32 4.57 13.61
N GLN A 349 25.40 5.42 14.05
CA GLN A 349 24.33 5.12 15.02
C GLN A 349 23.06 4.59 14.34
N LYS A 350 23.08 4.37 13.03
CA LYS A 350 21.92 3.90 12.24
C LYS A 350 20.65 4.72 12.46
N VAL A 351 20.79 6.03 12.69
CA VAL A 351 19.64 6.91 12.86
C VAL A 351 18.89 7.05 11.53
N PRO A 352 17.58 6.78 11.46
CA PRO A 352 16.78 6.91 10.24
C PRO A 352 16.79 8.31 9.65
N ASN A 353 16.68 8.44 8.33
CA ASN A 353 16.70 9.75 7.65
C ASN A 353 15.54 10.65 8.10
N SER A 354 14.36 10.09 8.37
CA SER A 354 13.22 10.80 8.93
C SER A 354 13.56 11.48 10.26
N GLN A 355 14.24 10.77 11.16
CA GLN A 355 14.65 11.32 12.46
C GLN A 355 15.78 12.31 12.36
N ARG A 356 16.71 12.16 11.38
CA ARG A 356 17.82 13.11 11.18
C ARG A 356 17.34 14.51 10.80
N GLN A 357 16.24 14.62 10.06
CA GLN A 357 15.68 15.90 9.63
C GLN A 357 15.06 16.68 10.80
N HIS A 358 14.55 15.97 11.81
CA HIS A 358 13.95 16.57 13.01
C HIS A 358 14.94 16.85 14.13
N ALA A 359 16.22 16.50 13.97
CA ALA A 359 17.25 16.71 14.99
C ALA A 359 17.51 18.20 15.24
N TRP A 360 17.52 18.59 16.51
CA TRP A 360 17.93 19.90 16.98
C TRP A 360 19.35 19.88 17.53
N ILE A 361 20.05 20.99 17.46
CA ILE A 361 21.35 21.14 18.10
C ILE A 361 21.30 22.28 19.11
N ILE A 362 22.03 22.10 20.22
CA ILE A 362 22.31 23.18 21.18
C ILE A 362 23.72 23.63 20.92
N THR A 363 23.90 24.94 20.73
CA THR A 363 25.16 25.56 20.37
C THR A 363 25.46 26.81 21.21
N ASP A 364 26.74 27.15 21.37
CA ASP A 364 27.15 28.46 21.89
C ASP A 364 27.16 29.54 20.79
N ALA A 365 27.58 30.78 21.16
CA ALA A 365 27.69 31.91 20.21
C ALA A 365 28.64 31.61 19.04
N LYS A 366 29.67 30.78 19.23
CA LYS A 366 30.66 30.36 18.23
C LYS A 366 30.22 29.14 17.43
N ARG A 367 29.02 28.64 17.71
CA ARG A 367 28.46 27.44 17.10
C ARG A 367 29.14 26.10 17.48
N ASN A 368 29.82 26.06 18.62
CA ASN A 368 30.24 24.79 19.19
C ASN A 368 29.00 24.00 19.65
N ILE A 369 28.90 22.75 19.30
CA ILE A 369 27.73 21.91 19.60
C ILE A 369 27.89 21.31 20.99
N TYR A 370 26.96 21.58 21.89
CA TYR A 370 26.83 21.02 23.24
C TYR A 370 25.95 19.80 23.29
N SER A 371 24.92 19.72 22.44
CA SER A 371 24.02 18.58 22.34
C SER A 371 23.44 18.46 20.94
N LEU A 372 23.22 17.21 20.52
CA LEU A 372 22.48 16.80 19.34
C LEU A 372 21.23 16.04 19.81
N ILE A 373 20.13 16.75 19.94
CA ILE A 373 18.92 16.25 20.59
C ILE A 373 18.10 15.36 19.63
N PRO A 374 17.69 14.21 20.13
CA PRO A 374 18.01 13.56 21.43
C PRO A 374 19.12 12.52 21.31
N PHE A 375 20.04 12.64 20.37
CA PHE A 375 20.92 11.56 19.91
C PHE A 375 22.29 11.53 20.59
N ALA A 376 22.89 12.68 20.94
CA ALA A 376 24.22 12.74 21.48
C ALA A 376 24.47 13.99 22.33
N PHE A 377 25.38 13.85 23.25
CA PHE A 377 25.94 14.93 24.07
C PHE A 377 27.42 15.14 23.77
N SER A 378 27.82 16.38 23.74
CA SER A 378 29.22 16.75 23.48
C SER A 378 30.06 16.57 24.72
N TYR A 379 31.34 16.27 24.51
CA TYR A 379 32.37 16.41 25.57
C TYR A 379 32.39 17.78 26.22
N LEU A 380 31.97 18.85 25.51
CA LEU A 380 31.85 20.19 26.06
C LEU A 380 30.81 20.33 27.18
N SER A 381 29.86 19.39 27.26
CA SER A 381 28.73 19.38 28.21
C SER A 381 28.85 18.37 29.34
N ILE A 382 30.05 17.83 29.62
CA ILE A 382 30.29 16.88 30.71
C ILE A 382 30.90 17.57 31.94
N ARG A 383 30.90 16.84 33.07
CA ARG A 383 31.22 17.33 34.41
C ARG A 383 32.71 17.70 34.66
N GLU A 384 33.65 17.29 33.82
CA GLU A 384 35.09 17.25 34.11
C GLU A 384 35.76 18.60 34.41
N GLU A 385 35.05 19.75 34.39
CA GLU A 385 35.57 21.10 34.72
C GLU A 385 34.82 21.70 35.90
N THR A 386 35.53 22.37 36.82
CA THR A 386 34.99 22.87 38.07
C THR A 386 34.10 24.12 37.93
N ASP A 387 34.17 24.84 36.82
CA ASP A 387 33.46 26.11 36.61
C ASP A 387 32.15 25.97 35.78
N LYS A 388 31.61 24.76 35.71
CA LYS A 388 30.37 24.50 35.01
C LYS A 388 29.18 24.39 35.94
N ILE A 389 28.06 24.96 35.54
CA ILE A 389 26.77 24.84 36.20
C ILE A 389 26.07 23.57 35.71
N HIS A 390 25.56 22.77 36.63
CA HIS A 390 24.77 21.59 36.33
C HIS A 390 23.33 21.96 36.03
N TYR A 391 22.84 21.56 34.87
CA TYR A 391 21.45 21.64 34.48
C TYR A 391 20.94 20.26 34.03
N ILE A 392 19.61 20.10 34.03
CA ILE A 392 18.93 19.02 33.37
C ILE A 392 18.31 19.58 32.09
N LEU A 393 18.72 19.03 30.95
CA LEU A 393 18.13 19.31 29.66
C LEU A 393 16.87 18.47 29.51
N LEU A 394 15.76 19.15 29.31
CA LEU A 394 14.45 18.52 29.10
C LEU A 394 14.00 18.78 27.66
N TYR A 395 13.59 17.73 26.96
CA TYR A 395 12.99 17.82 25.63
C TYR A 395 11.68 17.06 25.60
N LYS A 396 10.59 17.78 25.35
CA LYS A 396 9.25 17.22 25.22
C LYS A 396 8.83 17.20 23.76
N TYR A 397 8.21 16.12 23.35
CA TYR A 397 7.64 15.98 22.01
C TYR A 397 6.35 15.17 22.05
N GLN A 398 5.40 15.47 21.15
CA GLN A 398 4.18 14.70 21.02
C GLN A 398 4.50 13.32 20.44
N LYS A 399 3.91 12.27 21.03
CA LYS A 399 4.16 10.87 20.65
C LYS A 399 3.80 10.56 19.20
N GLU A 400 2.85 11.31 18.64
CA GLU A 400 2.37 11.16 17.25
C GLU A 400 3.28 11.84 16.23
N ALA A 401 3.97 12.92 16.60
CA ALA A 401 4.79 13.74 15.70
C ALA A 401 6.15 13.10 15.34
N ILE A 402 6.65 12.20 16.17
CA ILE A 402 7.94 11.52 15.96
C ILE A 402 7.66 10.04 16.15
N GLY A 403 7.41 9.31 15.07
CA GLY A 403 7.06 7.89 15.07
C GLY A 403 7.76 7.14 16.22
N ARG A 404 7.00 6.35 16.99
CA ARG A 404 7.40 5.75 18.27
C ARG A 404 8.84 5.29 18.26
N ARG A 405 9.66 5.94 19.10
CA ARG A 405 11.03 5.54 19.39
C ARG A 405 10.98 4.44 20.44
N THR A 406 11.07 3.21 20.04
CA THR A 406 11.53 2.09 20.89
C THR A 406 12.61 1.37 20.12
#